data_511bfb2278dd45676284da400d99024e
#
_entry.id   511bfb2278dd45676284da400d99024e
#
_cell.length_a   1.000
_cell.length_b   1.000
_cell.length_c   1.000
_cell.angle_alpha   90.00
_cell.angle_beta   90.00
_cell.angle_gamma   90.00
#
_symmetry.space_group_name_H-M   'P 1'
#
loop_
_entity.id
_entity.type
_entity.pdbx_description
1 polymer ?
#
loop_
_entity_poly.entity_id
_entity_poly.type
_entity_poly.pdbx_seq_one_letter_code
_entity_poly.pdbx_strand_id
1 'polypeptide(L)'
;MSVTIRPMTAADLEPARRLWSETEGVELAEGDSVAELSRYLARNPGQSFVALRDGLLVGVVLGGHDGRRGLFYHLSVASTARGAGLGRELAQRSLSALKAAGISRVLILVARDNEIGRKFWLRQGWDPLEFAEPMGLDL
;
A
#
# COMPACT_ATOMS: atom_id res chain seq x y z
N MET A 1 4.28 -19.66 -13.05
CA MET A 1 3.20 -18.73 -13.34
C MET A 1 3.68 -17.31 -13.21
N SER A 2 3.40 -16.51 -14.20
CA SER A 2 3.89 -15.14 -14.23
C SER A 2 2.97 -14.21 -13.45
N VAL A 3 3.57 -13.24 -12.78
CA VAL A 3 2.86 -12.18 -12.08
C VAL A 3 3.14 -10.88 -12.81
N THR A 4 2.08 -10.12 -13.06
CA THR A 4 2.19 -8.80 -13.68
C THR A 4 1.93 -7.75 -12.62
N ILE A 5 2.79 -6.73 -12.55
CA ILE A 5 2.59 -5.57 -11.67
C ILE A 5 2.33 -4.35 -12.54
N ARG A 6 1.26 -3.64 -12.24
CA ARG A 6 0.87 -2.43 -12.98
C ARG A 6 0.25 -1.39 -12.06
N PRO A 7 0.14 -0.14 -12.52
CA PRO A 7 -0.58 0.88 -11.75
C PRO A 7 -2.03 0.45 -11.50
N MET A 8 -2.52 0.79 -10.32
CA MET A 8 -3.87 0.50 -9.89
C MET A 8 -4.88 1.42 -10.57
N THR A 9 -6.02 0.87 -10.93
CA THR A 9 -7.15 1.64 -11.47
C THR A 9 -8.37 1.46 -10.57
N ALA A 10 -9.41 2.27 -10.79
CA ALA A 10 -10.64 2.16 -10.01
C ALA A 10 -11.31 0.78 -10.16
N ALA A 11 -11.12 0.10 -11.28
CA ALA A 11 -11.65 -1.25 -11.48
C ALA A 11 -11.03 -2.29 -10.55
N ASP A 12 -9.85 -1.99 -9.98
CA ASP A 12 -9.17 -2.89 -9.05
C ASP A 12 -9.65 -2.74 -7.61
N LEU A 13 -10.48 -1.73 -7.30
CA LEU A 13 -10.84 -1.40 -5.92
C LEU A 13 -11.63 -2.50 -5.22
N GLU A 14 -12.61 -3.10 -5.89
CA GLU A 14 -13.38 -4.16 -5.26
C GLU A 14 -12.56 -5.42 -4.97
N PRO A 15 -11.76 -5.95 -5.92
CA PRO A 15 -10.84 -7.03 -5.60
C PRO A 15 -9.82 -6.67 -4.50
N ALA A 16 -9.33 -5.44 -4.50
CA ALA A 16 -8.40 -4.99 -3.46
C ALA A 16 -9.05 -4.98 -2.08
N ARG A 17 -10.27 -4.46 -1.98
CA ARG A 17 -11.00 -4.45 -0.71
C ARG A 17 -11.27 -5.85 -0.19
N ARG A 18 -11.55 -6.80 -1.06
CA ARG A 18 -11.69 -8.22 -0.66
C ARG A 18 -10.35 -8.75 -0.11
N LEU A 19 -9.25 -8.46 -0.77
CA LEU A 19 -7.94 -8.89 -0.28
C LEU A 19 -7.63 -8.27 1.08
N TRP A 20 -7.89 -6.98 1.26
CA TRP A 20 -7.66 -6.32 2.54
C TRP A 20 -8.50 -6.92 3.66
N SER A 21 -9.75 -7.28 3.39
CA SER A 21 -10.62 -7.89 4.41
C SER A 21 -10.11 -9.26 4.87
N GLU A 22 -9.30 -9.92 4.06
CA GLU A 22 -8.70 -11.22 4.36
C GLU A 22 -7.27 -11.10 4.89
N THR A 23 -6.71 -9.89 4.94
CA THR A 23 -5.32 -9.67 5.33
C THR A 23 -5.25 -9.25 6.78
N GLU A 24 -4.53 -10.02 7.59
CA GLU A 24 -4.26 -9.67 8.97
C GLU A 24 -3.41 -8.39 9.03
N GLY A 25 -3.76 -7.49 9.92
CA GLY A 25 -3.06 -6.22 10.09
C GLY A 25 -3.59 -5.09 9.21
N VAL A 26 -4.56 -5.35 8.35
CA VAL A 26 -5.22 -4.32 7.54
C VAL A 26 -6.67 -4.20 7.99
N GLU A 27 -7.04 -3.03 8.50
CA GLU A 27 -8.40 -2.71 8.90
C GLU A 27 -8.97 -1.63 7.99
N LEU A 28 -10.13 -1.91 7.39
CA LEU A 28 -10.84 -0.92 6.58
C LEU A 28 -11.58 0.02 7.51
N ALA A 29 -11.47 1.31 7.23
CA ALA A 29 -12.01 2.36 8.07
C ALA A 29 -12.48 3.54 7.20
N GLU A 30 -12.66 4.69 7.81
CA GLU A 30 -12.94 5.93 7.08
C GLU A 30 -11.84 6.19 6.05
N GLY A 31 -12.22 6.65 4.88
CA GLY A 31 -11.30 6.86 3.75
C GLY A 31 -11.18 5.66 2.83
N ASP A 32 -11.72 4.50 3.19
CA ASP A 32 -11.53 3.25 2.45
C ASP A 32 -12.77 2.80 1.65
N SER A 33 -13.78 3.64 1.51
CA SER A 33 -14.89 3.33 0.61
C SER A 33 -14.43 3.38 -0.85
N VAL A 34 -15.16 2.72 -1.73
CA VAL A 34 -14.83 2.75 -3.17
C VAL A 34 -14.81 4.19 -3.69
N ALA A 35 -15.77 5.01 -3.27
CA ALA A 35 -15.82 6.42 -3.70
C ALA A 35 -14.61 7.21 -3.20
N GLU A 36 -14.24 7.02 -1.94
CA GLU A 36 -13.09 7.71 -1.35
C GLU A 36 -11.77 7.28 -2.00
N LEU A 37 -11.60 5.99 -2.20
CA LEU A 37 -10.39 5.47 -2.84
C LEU A 37 -10.32 5.83 -4.32
N SER A 38 -11.45 5.94 -5.01
CA SER A 38 -11.47 6.43 -6.39
C SER A 38 -10.93 7.86 -6.47
N ARG A 39 -11.34 8.73 -5.53
CA ARG A 39 -10.79 10.08 -5.44
C ARG A 39 -9.29 10.07 -5.12
N TYR A 40 -8.89 9.18 -4.23
CA TYR A 40 -7.48 9.03 -3.86
C TYR A 40 -6.62 8.66 -5.08
N LEU A 41 -7.07 7.69 -5.87
CA LEU A 41 -6.35 7.28 -7.08
C LEU A 41 -6.31 8.39 -8.13
N ALA A 42 -7.39 9.16 -8.27
CA ALA A 42 -7.44 10.28 -9.20
C ALA A 42 -6.49 11.42 -8.77
N ARG A 43 -6.36 11.64 -7.47
CA ARG A 43 -5.45 12.64 -6.90
C ARG A 43 -3.99 12.22 -7.01
N ASN A 44 -3.72 10.91 -6.94
CA ASN A 44 -2.36 10.35 -6.93
C ASN A 44 -2.19 9.33 -8.07
N PRO A 45 -2.27 9.78 -9.35
CA PRO A 45 -2.20 8.85 -10.46
C PRO A 45 -0.84 8.18 -10.57
N GLY A 46 -0.85 6.86 -10.83
CA GLY A 46 0.36 6.12 -11.12
C GLY A 46 1.20 5.75 -9.90
N GLN A 47 0.71 5.94 -8.67
CA GLN A 47 1.52 5.71 -7.47
C GLN A 47 1.05 4.51 -6.63
N SER A 48 -0.14 4.00 -6.87
CA SER A 48 -0.62 2.75 -6.29
C SER A 48 -0.48 1.64 -7.32
N PHE A 49 -0.17 0.43 -6.86
CA PHE A 49 0.12 -0.69 -7.75
C PHE A 49 -0.62 -1.94 -7.32
N VAL A 50 -0.92 -2.77 -8.30
CA VAL A 50 -1.51 -4.10 -8.10
C VAL A 50 -0.64 -5.17 -8.74
N ALA A 51 -0.67 -6.36 -8.16
CA ALA A 51 -0.04 -7.55 -8.72
C ALA A 51 -1.16 -8.52 -9.13
N LEU A 52 -1.07 -9.03 -10.34
CA LEU A 52 -2.04 -9.97 -10.90
C LEU A 52 -1.34 -11.25 -11.31
N ARG A 53 -1.97 -12.39 -10.97
CA ARG A 53 -1.53 -13.71 -11.40
C ARG A 53 -2.72 -14.38 -12.06
N ASP A 54 -2.55 -14.74 -13.35
CA ASP A 54 -3.64 -15.31 -14.14
C ASP A 54 -4.91 -14.45 -14.11
N GLY A 55 -4.74 -13.14 -14.17
CA GLY A 55 -5.85 -12.18 -14.16
C GLY A 55 -6.46 -11.91 -12.78
N LEU A 56 -6.00 -12.58 -11.73
CA LEU A 56 -6.52 -12.40 -10.37
C LEU A 56 -5.60 -11.49 -9.56
N LEU A 57 -6.19 -10.54 -8.86
CA LEU A 57 -5.44 -9.64 -7.98
C LEU A 57 -4.90 -10.42 -6.78
N VAL A 58 -3.58 -10.48 -6.65
CA VAL A 58 -2.89 -11.19 -5.57
C VAL A 58 -2.05 -10.27 -4.70
N GLY A 59 -1.96 -8.99 -5.04
CA GLY A 59 -1.23 -8.03 -4.22
C GLY A 59 -1.64 -6.61 -4.54
N VAL A 60 -1.45 -5.71 -3.57
CA VAL A 60 -1.81 -4.31 -3.74
C VAL A 60 -1.04 -3.45 -2.75
N VAL A 61 -0.70 -2.24 -3.16
CA VAL A 61 -0.18 -1.19 -2.31
C VAL A 61 -0.83 0.13 -2.70
N LEU A 62 -1.27 0.90 -1.72
CA LEU A 62 -1.70 2.28 -1.93
C LEU A 62 -0.51 3.20 -1.68
N GLY A 63 -0.20 4.04 -2.65
CA GLY A 63 0.81 5.06 -2.52
C GLY A 63 0.26 6.41 -2.96
N GLY A 64 0.63 7.45 -2.26
CA GLY A 64 0.20 8.79 -2.59
C GLY A 64 1.04 9.83 -1.86
N HIS A 65 0.79 11.11 -2.12
CA HIS A 65 1.50 12.21 -1.49
C HIS A 65 0.65 13.47 -1.39
N ASP A 66 1.07 14.36 -0.53
CA ASP A 66 0.44 15.66 -0.33
C ASP A 66 1.17 16.81 -1.04
N GLY A 67 2.10 16.50 -1.94
CA GLY A 67 2.96 17.46 -2.62
C GLY A 67 4.35 17.57 -2.00
N ARG A 68 4.58 17.01 -0.80
CA ARG A 68 5.90 17.06 -0.17
C ARG A 68 6.31 15.77 0.52
N ARG A 69 5.38 14.99 1.08
CA ARG A 69 5.67 13.68 1.69
C ARG A 69 4.73 12.64 1.14
N GLY A 70 5.25 11.43 0.96
CA GLY A 70 4.46 10.29 0.55
C GLY A 70 3.93 9.50 1.74
N LEU A 71 2.87 8.75 1.50
CA LEU A 71 2.29 7.82 2.46
C LEU A 71 1.96 6.52 1.75
N PHE A 72 2.28 5.41 2.42
CA PHE A 72 1.85 4.08 2.00
C PHE A 72 0.70 3.61 2.86
N TYR A 73 -0.23 2.89 2.25
CA TYR A 73 -1.35 2.27 2.95
C TYR A 73 -1.58 0.86 2.44
N HIS A 74 -2.01 -0.01 3.32
CA HIS A 74 -2.66 -1.28 3.00
C HIS A 74 -1.87 -2.18 2.06
N LEU A 75 -0.54 -2.25 2.21
CA LEU A 75 0.23 -3.25 1.46
C LEU A 75 -0.25 -4.64 1.85
N SER A 76 -0.67 -5.42 0.88
CA SER A 76 -1.20 -6.76 1.10
C SER A 76 -0.80 -7.69 -0.02
N VAL A 77 -0.48 -8.94 0.33
CA VAL A 77 -0.22 -10.01 -0.62
C VAL A 77 -1.06 -11.22 -0.20
N ALA A 78 -1.79 -11.80 -1.15
CA ALA A 78 -2.61 -12.97 -0.89
C ALA A 78 -1.76 -14.10 -0.32
N SER A 79 -2.32 -14.88 0.62
CA SER A 79 -1.59 -15.97 1.27
C SER A 79 -1.01 -16.97 0.27
N THR A 80 -1.72 -17.19 -0.84
CA THR A 80 -1.29 -18.12 -1.90
C THR A 80 -0.14 -17.58 -2.75
N ALA A 81 0.21 -16.29 -2.62
CA ALA A 81 1.24 -15.64 -3.42
C ALA A 81 2.40 -15.11 -2.58
N ARG A 82 2.46 -15.44 -1.30
CA ARG A 82 3.53 -15.00 -0.40
C ARG A 82 4.81 -15.80 -0.63
N GLY A 83 5.93 -15.24 -0.16
CA GLY A 83 7.23 -15.89 -0.25
C GLY A 83 7.97 -15.69 -1.57
N ALA A 84 7.40 -14.92 -2.50
CA ALA A 84 8.01 -14.66 -3.82
C ALA A 84 8.51 -13.21 -3.97
N GLY A 85 8.51 -12.42 -2.91
CA GLY A 85 9.01 -11.05 -2.95
C GLY A 85 8.03 -10.03 -3.52
N LEU A 86 6.74 -10.36 -3.66
CA LEU A 86 5.76 -9.46 -4.25
C LEU A 86 5.54 -8.20 -3.41
N GLY A 87 5.49 -8.32 -2.09
CA GLY A 87 5.32 -7.15 -1.23
C GLY A 87 6.45 -6.15 -1.41
N ARG A 88 7.67 -6.65 -1.45
CA ARG A 88 8.85 -5.82 -1.71
C ARG A 88 8.78 -5.16 -3.08
N GLU A 89 8.40 -5.90 -4.10
CA GLU A 89 8.33 -5.37 -5.46
C GLU A 89 7.23 -4.32 -5.60
N LEU A 90 6.06 -4.54 -5.01
CA LEU A 90 4.98 -3.57 -4.99
C LEU A 90 5.44 -2.26 -4.31
N ALA A 91 6.06 -2.38 -3.14
CA ALA A 91 6.59 -1.22 -2.43
C ALA A 91 7.63 -0.47 -3.28
N GLN A 92 8.54 -1.18 -3.92
CA GLN A 92 9.57 -0.55 -4.75
C GLN A 92 8.98 0.19 -5.96
N ARG A 93 7.95 -0.37 -6.59
CA ARG A 93 7.27 0.29 -7.70
C ARG A 93 6.63 1.61 -7.26
N SER A 94 5.95 1.60 -6.13
CA SER A 94 5.34 2.80 -5.58
C SER A 94 6.40 3.83 -5.16
N LEU A 95 7.47 3.38 -4.50
CA LEU A 95 8.58 4.29 -4.12
C LEU A 95 9.21 4.95 -5.33
N SER A 96 9.44 4.19 -6.40
CA SER A 96 10.00 4.75 -7.63
C SER A 96 9.09 5.80 -8.26
N ALA A 97 7.78 5.56 -8.26
CA ALA A 97 6.81 6.52 -8.77
C ALA A 97 6.77 7.79 -7.93
N LEU A 98 6.82 7.66 -6.60
CA LEU A 98 6.87 8.81 -5.69
C LEU A 98 8.15 9.60 -5.86
N LYS A 99 9.29 8.92 -5.99
CA LYS A 99 10.56 9.59 -6.23
C LYS A 99 10.54 10.35 -7.56
N ALA A 100 9.97 9.77 -8.61
CA ALA A 100 9.83 10.43 -9.90
C ALA A 100 8.92 11.66 -9.81
N ALA A 101 7.97 11.68 -8.87
CA ALA A 101 7.11 12.82 -8.61
C ALA A 101 7.77 13.90 -7.73
N GLY A 102 9.03 13.71 -7.35
CA GLY A 102 9.77 14.69 -6.56
C GLY A 102 9.68 14.50 -5.04
N ILE A 103 9.11 13.37 -4.60
CA ILE A 103 8.96 13.09 -3.16
C ILE A 103 10.27 12.51 -2.64
N SER A 104 10.77 13.04 -1.52
CA SER A 104 12.03 12.61 -0.92
C SER A 104 11.85 11.79 0.37
N ARG A 105 10.64 11.70 0.91
CA ARG A 105 10.38 10.93 2.12
C ARG A 105 8.98 10.34 2.10
N VAL A 106 8.88 9.07 2.47
CA VAL A 106 7.61 8.34 2.54
C VAL A 106 7.43 7.80 3.95
N LEU A 107 6.22 7.90 4.47
CA LEU A 107 5.85 7.42 5.80
C LEU A 107 4.85 6.28 5.68
N ILE A 108 4.84 5.41 6.68
CA ILE A 108 3.80 4.38 6.83
C ILE A 108 3.33 4.35 8.29
N LEU A 109 2.12 3.89 8.50
CA LEU A 109 1.58 3.59 9.81
C LEU A 109 1.46 2.08 9.92
N VAL A 110 2.19 1.49 10.86
CA VAL A 110 2.17 0.05 11.11
C VAL A 110 1.55 -0.19 12.47
N ALA A 111 0.49 -1.00 12.53
CA ALA A 111 -0.14 -1.32 13.80
C ALA A 111 0.89 -1.94 14.75
N ARG A 112 0.86 -1.52 16.03
CA ARG A 112 1.87 -1.94 17.02
C ARG A 112 1.90 -3.44 17.23
N ASP A 113 0.77 -4.12 17.11
CA ASP A 113 0.64 -5.57 17.25
C ASP A 113 0.89 -6.34 15.96
N ASN A 114 1.16 -5.65 14.85
CA ASN A 114 1.50 -6.30 13.59
C ASN A 114 3.01 -6.54 13.50
N GLU A 115 3.49 -7.57 14.20
CA GLU A 115 4.91 -7.89 14.24
C GLU A 115 5.47 -8.33 12.89
N ILE A 116 4.70 -9.06 12.12
CA ILE A 116 5.11 -9.54 10.79
C ILE A 116 5.31 -8.34 9.86
N GLY A 117 4.37 -7.41 9.85
CA GLY A 117 4.48 -6.19 9.06
C GLY A 117 5.64 -5.32 9.51
N ARG A 118 5.81 -5.16 10.83
CA ARG A 118 6.91 -4.37 11.38
C ARG A 118 8.27 -4.92 10.94
N LYS A 119 8.47 -6.23 11.07
CA LYS A 119 9.70 -6.89 10.64
C LYS A 119 9.94 -6.75 9.15
N PHE A 120 8.88 -6.87 8.35
CA PHE A 120 8.97 -6.67 6.91
C PHE A 120 9.53 -5.29 6.58
N TRP A 121 8.95 -4.23 7.14
CA TRP A 121 9.38 -2.87 6.85
C TRP A 121 10.79 -2.58 7.35
N LEU A 122 11.17 -3.09 8.53
CA LEU A 122 12.53 -2.96 9.03
C LEU A 122 13.55 -3.62 8.07
N ARG A 123 13.22 -4.81 7.54
CA ARG A 123 14.09 -5.48 6.57
C ARG A 123 14.20 -4.70 5.26
N GLN A 124 13.18 -3.93 4.90
CA GLN A 124 13.22 -3.10 3.71
C GLN A 124 13.97 -1.77 3.92
N GLY A 125 14.51 -1.54 5.12
CA GLY A 125 15.29 -0.34 5.40
C GLY A 125 14.51 0.84 5.98
N TRP A 126 13.27 0.61 6.40
CA TRP A 126 12.47 1.67 7.02
C TRP A 126 12.84 1.83 8.49
N ASP A 127 12.88 3.07 8.96
CA ASP A 127 13.25 3.41 10.32
C ASP A 127 12.02 3.76 11.15
N PRO A 128 11.89 3.22 12.38
CA PRO A 128 10.85 3.68 13.31
C PRO A 128 11.03 5.16 13.63
N LEU A 129 9.92 5.90 13.68
CA LEU A 129 9.94 7.32 14.03
C LEU A 129 9.59 7.46 15.52
N GLU A 130 10.55 7.24 16.40
CA GLU A 130 10.31 7.23 17.85
C GLU A 130 10.06 8.62 18.42
N PHE A 131 10.43 9.68 17.70
CA PHE A 131 10.21 11.07 18.11
C PHE A 131 8.81 11.58 17.85
N ALA A 132 7.97 10.82 17.17
CA ALA A 132 6.65 11.26 16.75
C ALA A 132 5.60 10.21 17.07
N GLU A 133 4.40 10.68 17.39
CA GLU A 133 3.27 9.83 17.70
C GLU A 133 2.13 10.19 16.77
N PRO A 134 1.52 9.20 16.08
CA PRO A 134 0.39 9.50 15.22
C PRO A 134 -0.83 9.91 16.04
N MET A 135 -1.53 10.94 15.58
CA MET A 135 -2.76 11.41 16.22
C MET A 135 -3.80 11.64 15.14
N GLY A 136 -5.06 11.34 15.42
CA GLY A 136 -6.15 11.47 14.47
C GLY A 136 -7.32 12.25 15.04
N LEU A 137 -8.10 12.87 14.17
CA LEU A 137 -9.33 13.58 14.51
C LEU A 137 -10.33 13.33 13.39
N ASP A 138 -11.54 12.89 13.75
CA ASP A 138 -12.63 12.73 12.79
C ASP A 138 -13.27 14.08 12.48
N LEU A 139 -13.62 14.29 11.24
CA LEU A 139 -14.25 15.52 10.77
C LEU A 139 -15.75 15.32 10.57
#